data_7a58d506bdf771aedf0b14aab1228cae
#
_entry.id   7a58d506bdf771aedf0b14aab1228cae
#
_cell.length_a   1.000
_cell.length_b   1.000
_cell.length_c   1.000
_cell.angle_alpha   90.00
_cell.angle_beta   90.00
_cell.angle_gamma   90.00
#
_symmetry.space_group_name_H-M   'P 1'
#
loop_
_entity.id
_entity.type
_entity.pdbx_description
1 polymer ?
#
loop_
_entity_poly.entity_id
_entity_poly.type
_entity_poly.pdbx_seq_one_letter_code
_entity_poly.pdbx_strand_id
1 'polypeptide(L)'
;MICTCTLNPSVDYFMEGDRQLQPGKLNRSQLEYYEAGGKGINVSIVLNNLGIPTRAFGFIGGFTKDFYIDLLAKYEFIRPNFTYTEGHTRINVKLRNQDESTDINATGPYITDVDMQNLMGKVSRLSEGDYLVLAGNTQDYLVEDVKKMLQDAVREKVRVCMDTDPRLMKDMLGAGLFMIKTTPAELSSMVDFPLDDEAALIKAGRQLHDDGVQNVLILSENRDALLVCDKGVYGAALQRESKAVNTVGTGDALVAGFLMDYLRSREPVDSFRFGASCGSANVYSRGLATREKIDSFYETTKVRKISD
;
A
#
# COMPACT_ATOMS: atom_id res chain seq x y z
N MET A 1 -6.90 -13.29 9.93
CA MET A 1 -7.01 -11.83 10.17
C MET A 1 -6.09 -11.08 9.21
N ILE A 2 -6.41 -9.81 8.84
CA ILE A 2 -5.47 -8.96 8.08
C ILE A 2 -4.84 -7.95 9.04
N CYS A 3 -3.51 -7.92 9.07
CA CYS A 3 -2.72 -6.92 9.78
C CYS A 3 -1.95 -6.09 8.77
N THR A 4 -2.04 -4.76 8.87
CA THR A 4 -1.24 -3.84 8.07
C THR A 4 -0.12 -3.26 8.92
N CYS A 5 1.05 -3.11 8.35
CA CYS A 5 2.21 -2.53 9.02
C CYS A 5 2.72 -1.34 8.20
N THR A 6 2.65 -0.14 8.79
CA THR A 6 3.21 1.10 8.25
C THR A 6 4.29 1.58 9.22
N LEU A 7 5.55 1.37 8.88
CA LEU A 7 6.66 1.69 9.80
C LEU A 7 6.77 3.18 10.09
N ASN A 8 6.41 4.03 9.14
CA ASN A 8 6.50 5.48 9.26
C ASN A 8 5.20 6.17 8.80
N PRO A 9 4.08 6.01 9.54
CA PRO A 9 2.82 6.67 9.23
C PRO A 9 2.95 8.20 9.34
N SER A 10 1.95 8.92 8.83
CA SER A 10 1.95 10.37 8.83
C SER A 10 0.57 10.96 9.11
N VAL A 11 0.54 12.12 9.71
CA VAL A 11 -0.60 13.03 9.60
C VAL A 11 -0.41 13.77 8.28
N ASP A 12 -1.29 13.57 7.31
CA ASP A 12 -1.24 14.29 6.04
C ASP A 12 -2.11 15.53 6.14
N TYR A 13 -1.48 16.72 6.07
CA TYR A 13 -2.11 18.02 6.11
C TYR A 13 -2.33 18.53 4.71
N PHE A 14 -3.57 18.56 4.27
CA PHE A 14 -3.96 19.08 2.97
C PHE A 14 -4.27 20.57 3.05
N MET A 15 -3.71 21.32 2.13
CA MET A 15 -3.99 22.74 1.90
C MET A 15 -4.37 22.91 0.44
N GLU A 16 -5.63 23.24 0.18
CA GLU A 16 -6.14 23.44 -1.19
C GLU A 16 -6.36 24.92 -1.48
N GLY A 17 -5.99 25.36 -2.66
CA GLY A 17 -6.17 26.73 -3.15
C GLY A 17 -6.45 26.76 -4.65
N ASP A 18 -6.83 27.93 -5.15
CA ASP A 18 -7.11 28.18 -6.58
C ASP A 18 -5.90 28.68 -7.36
N ARG A 19 -4.81 29.04 -6.67
CA ARG A 19 -3.62 29.63 -7.27
C ARG A 19 -2.42 28.73 -7.16
N GLN A 20 -1.50 28.84 -8.10
CA GLN A 20 -0.18 28.23 -8.02
C GLN A 20 0.59 28.74 -6.80
N LEU A 21 1.32 27.82 -6.16
CA LEU A 21 2.22 28.17 -5.08
C LEU A 21 3.28 29.17 -5.59
N GLN A 22 3.40 30.30 -4.90
CA GLN A 22 4.40 31.32 -5.19
C GLN A 22 5.52 31.27 -4.15
N PRO A 23 6.68 30.68 -4.47
CA PRO A 23 7.82 30.65 -3.55
C PRO A 23 8.25 32.08 -3.16
N GLY A 24 8.60 32.26 -1.88
CA GLY A 24 9.02 33.56 -1.35
C GLY A 24 7.89 34.58 -1.13
N LYS A 25 6.64 34.22 -1.34
CA LYS A 25 5.47 35.07 -1.08
C LYS A 25 4.52 34.44 -0.08
N LEU A 26 3.62 35.27 0.47
CA LEU A 26 2.51 34.79 1.29
C LEU A 26 1.46 34.08 0.42
N ASN A 27 1.28 32.79 0.65
CA ASN A 27 0.23 31.98 0.06
C ASN A 27 -0.86 31.71 1.10
N ARG A 28 -2.12 31.59 0.69
CA ARG A 28 -3.25 31.27 1.57
C ARG A 28 -4.07 30.16 0.94
N SER A 29 -4.39 29.14 1.76
CA SER A 29 -5.33 28.09 1.42
C SER A 29 -6.79 28.61 1.46
N GLN A 30 -7.66 27.90 0.76
CA GLN A 30 -9.11 28.06 0.81
C GLN A 30 -9.78 26.95 1.58
N LEU A 31 -9.17 25.76 1.56
CA LEU A 31 -9.64 24.56 2.27
C LEU A 31 -8.46 23.87 2.94
N GLU A 32 -8.69 23.42 4.15
CA GLU A 32 -7.71 22.70 4.94
C GLU A 32 -8.35 21.50 5.62
N TYR A 33 -7.65 20.36 5.60
CA TYR A 33 -8.09 19.16 6.31
C TYR A 33 -6.91 18.23 6.60
N TYR A 34 -7.14 17.27 7.49
CA TYR A 34 -6.15 16.29 7.90
C TYR A 34 -6.65 14.88 7.62
N GLU A 35 -5.74 14.01 7.19
CA GLU A 35 -6.00 12.59 7.02
C GLU A 35 -4.89 11.76 7.65
N ALA A 36 -5.24 10.54 8.09
CA ALA A 36 -4.26 9.56 8.50
C ALA A 36 -3.58 8.99 7.26
N GLY A 37 -2.27 9.21 7.12
CA GLY A 37 -1.48 8.78 5.98
C GLY A 37 -0.61 7.56 6.30
N GLY A 38 -0.15 6.93 5.22
CA GLY A 38 0.69 5.74 5.21
C GLY A 38 0.10 4.63 4.35
N LYS A 39 0.92 3.98 3.50
CA LYS A 39 0.42 2.98 2.54
C LYS A 39 -0.37 1.84 3.22
N GLY A 40 0.14 1.25 4.30
CA GLY A 40 -0.58 0.20 5.02
C GLY A 40 -1.88 0.70 5.66
N ILE A 41 -1.92 1.96 6.09
CA ILE A 41 -3.15 2.59 6.58
C ILE A 41 -4.15 2.80 5.44
N ASN A 42 -3.70 3.19 4.26
CA ASN A 42 -4.57 3.27 3.08
C ASN A 42 -5.20 1.90 2.75
N VAL A 43 -4.41 0.82 2.81
CA VAL A 43 -4.93 -0.57 2.69
C VAL A 43 -6.01 -0.84 3.75
N SER A 44 -5.75 -0.48 5.02
CA SER A 44 -6.73 -0.65 6.10
C SER A 44 -8.00 0.17 5.88
N ILE A 45 -7.89 1.40 5.39
CA ILE A 45 -9.05 2.27 5.12
C ILE A 45 -9.92 1.68 3.99
N VAL A 46 -9.32 1.22 2.90
CA VAL A 46 -10.08 0.57 1.81
C VAL A 46 -10.74 -0.71 2.31
N LEU A 47 -10.04 -1.53 3.09
CA LEU A 47 -10.61 -2.73 3.72
C LEU A 47 -11.76 -2.38 4.68
N ASN A 48 -11.63 -1.30 5.47
CA ASN A 48 -12.72 -0.78 6.31
C ASN A 48 -13.94 -0.41 5.47
N ASN A 49 -13.75 0.30 4.36
CA ASN A 49 -14.84 0.70 3.45
C ASN A 49 -15.51 -0.53 2.80
N LEU A 50 -14.81 -1.66 2.75
CA LEU A 50 -15.32 -2.96 2.30
C LEU A 50 -15.89 -3.82 3.46
N GLY A 51 -15.90 -3.31 4.70
CA GLY A 51 -16.42 -4.00 5.87
C GLY A 51 -15.49 -5.11 6.42
N ILE A 52 -14.21 -5.06 6.11
CA ILE A 52 -13.21 -6.04 6.55
C ILE A 52 -12.39 -5.48 7.72
N PRO A 53 -12.43 -6.13 8.90
CA PRO A 53 -11.64 -5.69 10.03
C PRO A 53 -10.14 -5.91 9.82
N THR A 54 -9.37 -4.89 10.23
CA THR A 54 -7.91 -4.91 10.19
C THR A 54 -7.30 -4.54 11.53
N ARG A 55 -6.06 -4.95 11.76
CA ARG A 55 -5.22 -4.47 12.85
C ARG A 55 -4.05 -3.69 12.27
N ALA A 56 -3.93 -2.43 12.66
CA ALA A 56 -2.90 -1.53 12.14
C ALA A 56 -1.68 -1.49 13.08
N PHE A 57 -0.52 -1.89 12.57
CA PHE A 57 0.78 -1.83 13.22
C PHE A 57 1.62 -0.69 12.65
N GLY A 58 2.64 -0.28 13.39
CA GLY A 58 3.63 0.71 13.02
C GLY A 58 4.08 1.51 14.23
N PHE A 59 4.76 2.63 13.98
CA PHE A 59 5.30 3.49 15.03
C PHE A 59 4.64 4.86 15.01
N ILE A 60 4.15 5.30 16.17
CA ILE A 60 3.60 6.66 16.36
C ILE A 60 4.15 7.25 17.64
N GLY A 61 4.30 8.59 17.68
CA GLY A 61 4.89 9.26 18.84
C GLY A 61 4.49 10.73 18.99
N GLY A 62 4.89 11.31 20.10
CA GLY A 62 4.69 12.73 20.43
C GLY A 62 3.22 13.16 20.51
N PHE A 63 2.99 14.47 20.43
CA PHE A 63 1.65 15.04 20.48
C PHE A 63 0.79 14.65 19.26
N THR A 64 1.42 14.35 18.14
CA THR A 64 0.71 13.97 16.89
C THR A 64 0.17 12.55 16.92
N LYS A 65 0.63 11.68 17.84
CA LYS A 65 0.12 10.31 17.95
C LYS A 65 -1.36 10.25 18.33
N ASP A 66 -1.77 11.07 19.30
CA ASP A 66 -3.16 11.09 19.77
C ASP A 66 -4.07 11.62 18.65
N PHE A 67 -3.64 12.68 17.99
CA PHE A 67 -4.34 13.22 16.82
C PHE A 67 -4.43 12.18 15.67
N TYR A 68 -3.37 11.40 15.44
CA TYR A 68 -3.39 10.32 14.45
C TYR A 68 -4.40 9.22 14.79
N ILE A 69 -4.50 8.84 16.07
CA ILE A 69 -5.51 7.89 16.55
C ILE A 69 -6.91 8.46 16.36
N ASP A 70 -7.13 9.74 16.68
CA ASP A 70 -8.43 10.42 16.48
C ASP A 70 -8.83 10.43 15.01
N LEU A 71 -7.88 10.66 14.08
CA LEU A 71 -8.15 10.55 12.64
C LEU A 71 -8.57 9.14 12.21
N LEU A 72 -8.10 8.09 12.89
CA LEU A 72 -8.49 6.71 12.64
C LEU A 72 -9.80 6.31 13.29
N ALA A 73 -10.27 7.03 14.31
CA ALA A 73 -11.47 6.68 15.08
C ALA A 73 -12.76 6.66 14.24
N LYS A 74 -12.78 7.38 13.10
CA LYS A 74 -13.90 7.35 12.15
C LYS A 74 -14.04 6.03 11.37
N TYR A 75 -13.04 5.14 11.43
CA TYR A 75 -13.01 3.86 10.72
C TYR A 75 -13.31 2.70 11.68
N GLU A 76 -14.54 2.23 11.70
CA GLU A 76 -15.06 1.25 12.65
C GLU A 76 -14.28 -0.08 12.65
N PHE A 77 -13.79 -0.50 11.48
CA PHE A 77 -13.14 -1.80 11.29
C PHE A 77 -11.61 -1.74 11.41
N ILE A 78 -11.01 -0.58 11.68
CA ILE A 78 -9.57 -0.47 11.95
C ILE A 78 -9.33 -0.57 13.46
N ARG A 79 -8.47 -1.49 13.86
CA ARG A 79 -8.03 -1.67 15.25
C ARG A 79 -6.57 -1.20 15.38
N PRO A 80 -6.32 0.03 15.87
CA PRO A 80 -4.97 0.53 16.11
C PRO A 80 -4.21 -0.35 17.12
N ASN A 81 -2.99 -0.74 16.77
CA ASN A 81 -2.09 -1.48 17.65
C ASN A 81 -0.63 -1.01 17.45
N PHE A 82 -0.47 0.31 17.40
CA PHE A 82 0.82 0.95 17.16
C PHE A 82 1.77 0.78 18.35
N THR A 83 3.06 0.74 18.06
CA THR A 83 4.14 0.88 19.03
C THR A 83 4.40 2.37 19.20
N TYR A 84 4.42 2.80 20.46
CA TYR A 84 4.71 4.19 20.79
C TYR A 84 6.21 4.39 20.88
N THR A 85 6.70 5.45 20.23
CA THR A 85 8.11 5.82 20.18
C THR A 85 8.32 7.24 20.65
N GLU A 86 9.55 7.59 21.00
CA GLU A 86 9.93 8.97 21.22
C GLU A 86 9.92 9.79 19.93
N GLY A 87 9.85 11.10 20.02
CA GLY A 87 9.69 11.99 18.87
C GLY A 87 8.21 12.12 18.45
N HIS A 88 7.99 12.50 17.20
CA HIS A 88 6.64 12.84 16.71
C HIS A 88 6.29 12.01 15.48
N THR A 89 5.05 11.50 15.41
CA THR A 89 4.49 11.07 14.13
C THR A 89 4.60 12.22 13.14
N ARG A 90 5.21 11.97 11.99
CA ARG A 90 5.47 13.02 11.01
C ARG A 90 4.20 13.66 10.48
N ILE A 91 4.30 14.94 10.13
CA ILE A 91 3.26 15.67 9.40
C ILE A 91 3.78 15.90 8.00
N ASN A 92 3.07 15.41 7.00
CA ASN A 92 3.32 15.74 5.61
C ASN A 92 2.41 16.89 5.20
N VAL A 93 2.91 17.81 4.39
CA VAL A 93 2.11 18.90 3.82
C VAL A 93 1.78 18.55 2.37
N LYS A 94 0.50 18.59 2.04
CA LYS A 94 -0.06 18.27 0.72
C LYS A 94 -0.66 19.53 0.11
N LEU A 95 0.08 20.22 -0.73
CA LEU A 95 -0.39 21.41 -1.40
C LEU A 95 -1.09 21.03 -2.70
N ARG A 96 -2.33 21.49 -2.88
CA ARG A 96 -3.17 21.15 -4.02
C ARG A 96 -3.76 22.43 -4.63
N ASN A 97 -3.73 22.52 -5.95
CA ASN A 97 -4.51 23.47 -6.72
C ASN A 97 -5.14 22.75 -7.94
N GLN A 98 -5.77 23.50 -8.86
CA GLN A 98 -6.44 22.90 -10.01
C GLN A 98 -5.49 22.15 -10.95
N ASP A 99 -4.22 22.56 -11.01
CA ASP A 99 -3.26 22.11 -12.03
C ASP A 99 -2.05 21.38 -11.44
N GLU A 100 -1.73 21.62 -10.15
CA GLU A 100 -0.49 21.16 -9.53
C GLU A 100 -0.73 20.49 -8.17
N SER A 101 0.17 19.59 -7.85
CA SER A 101 0.22 18.87 -6.58
C SER A 101 1.66 18.85 -6.09
N THR A 102 1.91 19.40 -4.90
CA THR A 102 3.22 19.39 -4.27
C THR A 102 3.13 18.71 -2.90
N ASP A 103 3.94 17.68 -2.70
CA ASP A 103 4.03 16.94 -1.45
C ASP A 103 5.35 17.26 -0.73
N ILE A 104 5.26 17.68 0.52
CA ILE A 104 6.41 17.89 1.41
C ILE A 104 6.32 16.85 2.52
N ASN A 105 7.15 15.82 2.45
CA ASN A 105 7.14 14.71 3.37
C ASN A 105 8.23 14.87 4.44
N ALA A 106 7.84 14.83 5.71
CA ALA A 106 8.76 14.83 6.83
C ALA A 106 9.40 13.45 7.04
N THR A 107 10.57 13.43 7.69
CA THR A 107 11.36 12.20 7.92
C THR A 107 10.68 11.25 8.92
N GLY A 108 10.04 11.78 9.96
CA GLY A 108 9.45 10.99 11.05
C GLY A 108 10.42 10.74 12.21
N PRO A 109 9.97 10.02 13.26
CA PRO A 109 10.76 9.77 14.45
C PRO A 109 11.89 8.76 14.19
N TYR A 110 12.93 8.81 14.99
CA TYR A 110 13.90 7.73 15.09
C TYR A 110 13.31 6.58 15.89
N ILE A 111 13.43 5.36 15.38
CA ILE A 111 12.93 4.13 16.00
C ILE A 111 14.07 3.43 16.71
N THR A 112 13.93 3.22 18.00
CA THR A 112 14.95 2.54 18.82
C THR A 112 14.84 1.01 18.67
N ASP A 113 15.91 0.30 19.07
CA ASP A 113 15.88 -1.16 19.12
C ASP A 113 14.74 -1.70 20.01
N VAL A 114 14.42 -0.99 21.10
CA VAL A 114 13.34 -1.35 22.01
C VAL A 114 11.97 -1.20 21.30
N ASP A 115 11.79 -0.12 20.55
CA ASP A 115 10.56 0.08 19.77
C ASP A 115 10.39 -1.03 18.73
N MET A 116 11.48 -1.37 18.02
CA MET A 116 11.48 -2.43 17.01
C MET A 116 11.18 -3.79 17.64
N GLN A 117 11.80 -4.13 18.78
CA GLN A 117 11.50 -5.36 19.52
C GLN A 117 10.02 -5.44 19.95
N ASN A 118 9.44 -4.31 20.38
CA ASN A 118 8.02 -4.23 20.73
C ASN A 118 7.11 -4.50 19.51
N LEU A 119 7.45 -3.97 18.33
CA LEU A 119 6.73 -4.27 17.09
C LEU A 119 6.88 -5.75 16.72
N MET A 120 8.10 -6.29 16.74
CA MET A 120 8.37 -7.70 16.46
C MET A 120 7.57 -8.62 17.41
N GLY A 121 7.49 -8.27 18.70
CA GLY A 121 6.68 -9.00 19.68
C GLY A 121 5.17 -8.93 19.43
N LYS A 122 4.67 -7.93 18.69
CA LYS A 122 3.27 -7.89 18.23
C LYS A 122 3.06 -8.76 17.00
N VAL A 123 3.99 -8.71 16.05
CA VAL A 123 3.95 -9.50 14.81
C VAL A 123 4.12 -11.00 15.11
N SER A 124 4.95 -11.39 16.09
CA SER A 124 5.15 -12.78 16.48
C SER A 124 3.90 -13.46 17.08
N ARG A 125 2.82 -12.71 17.35
CA ARG A 125 1.52 -13.26 17.79
C ARG A 125 0.61 -13.64 16.62
N LEU A 126 1.03 -13.34 15.39
CA LEU A 126 0.32 -13.79 14.20
C LEU A 126 0.57 -15.29 13.98
N SER A 127 -0.36 -15.94 13.35
CA SER A 127 -0.35 -17.40 13.17
C SER A 127 -0.75 -17.78 11.74
N GLU A 128 -0.67 -19.07 11.45
CA GLU A 128 -1.07 -19.64 10.18
C GLU A 128 -2.45 -19.12 9.72
N GLY A 129 -2.51 -18.62 8.49
CA GLY A 129 -3.73 -18.09 7.89
C GLY A 129 -3.95 -16.59 8.11
N ASP A 130 -3.18 -15.94 8.99
CA ASP A 130 -3.16 -14.49 9.08
C ASP A 130 -2.40 -13.86 7.90
N TYR A 131 -2.70 -12.59 7.61
CA TYR A 131 -2.01 -11.79 6.60
C TYR A 131 -1.27 -10.65 7.28
N LEU A 132 -0.03 -10.42 6.87
CA LEU A 132 0.78 -9.26 7.26
C LEU A 132 1.11 -8.46 6.00
N VAL A 133 0.56 -7.26 5.90
CA VAL A 133 0.83 -6.33 4.78
C VAL A 133 1.83 -5.29 5.25
N LEU A 134 3.10 -5.43 4.88
CA LEU A 134 4.10 -4.38 5.05
C LEU A 134 4.00 -3.42 3.85
N ALA A 135 3.61 -2.18 4.09
CA ALA A 135 3.48 -1.19 3.03
C ALA A 135 3.99 0.19 3.44
N GLY A 136 4.69 0.83 2.51
CA GLY A 136 5.37 2.10 2.70
C GLY A 136 6.89 1.95 2.87
N ASN A 137 7.57 3.08 3.01
CA ASN A 137 9.02 3.12 3.09
C ASN A 137 9.55 2.51 4.39
N THR A 138 10.64 1.77 4.28
CA THR A 138 11.43 1.27 5.41
C THR A 138 12.69 2.11 5.54
N GLN A 139 12.96 2.64 6.73
CA GLN A 139 14.18 3.40 7.00
C GLN A 139 15.40 2.46 6.93
N ASP A 140 16.49 2.92 6.31
CA ASP A 140 17.65 2.06 6.00
C ASP A 140 18.20 1.30 7.23
N TYR A 141 18.24 1.94 8.38
CA TYR A 141 18.77 1.32 9.61
C TYR A 141 17.82 0.26 10.23
N LEU A 142 16.57 0.14 9.77
CA LEU A 142 15.61 -0.87 10.22
C LEU A 142 15.53 -2.08 9.28
N VAL A 143 16.18 -2.06 8.13
CA VAL A 143 15.99 -3.07 7.08
C VAL A 143 16.26 -4.48 7.59
N GLU A 144 17.35 -4.70 8.32
CA GLU A 144 17.72 -6.04 8.82
C GLU A 144 16.73 -6.58 9.85
N ASP A 145 16.26 -5.73 10.78
CA ASP A 145 15.29 -6.14 11.78
C ASP A 145 13.92 -6.41 11.16
N VAL A 146 13.50 -5.58 10.20
CA VAL A 146 12.26 -5.78 9.44
C VAL A 146 12.33 -7.06 8.63
N LYS A 147 13.45 -7.32 7.94
CA LYS A 147 13.69 -8.56 7.21
C LYS A 147 13.54 -9.78 8.11
N LYS A 148 14.19 -9.75 9.28
CA LYS A 148 14.08 -10.82 10.30
C LYS A 148 12.63 -11.02 10.75
N MET A 149 11.93 -9.93 11.07
CA MET A 149 10.52 -9.96 11.46
C MET A 149 9.64 -10.65 10.41
N LEU A 150 9.84 -10.31 9.13
CA LEU A 150 9.07 -10.89 8.02
C LEU A 150 9.42 -12.36 7.79
N GLN A 151 10.70 -12.73 7.88
CA GLN A 151 11.14 -14.13 7.77
C GLN A 151 10.54 -15.00 8.88
N ASP A 152 10.52 -14.48 10.11
CA ASP A 152 9.91 -15.18 11.23
C ASP A 152 8.39 -15.34 11.01
N ALA A 153 7.70 -14.30 10.52
CA ALA A 153 6.27 -14.39 10.18
C ALA A 153 6.00 -15.44 9.07
N VAL A 154 6.83 -15.50 8.04
CA VAL A 154 6.69 -16.52 6.99
C VAL A 154 6.89 -17.93 7.54
N ARG A 155 7.86 -18.15 8.44
CA ARG A 155 8.07 -19.47 9.10
C ARG A 155 6.86 -19.91 9.90
N GLU A 156 6.13 -18.96 10.51
CA GLU A 156 4.87 -19.23 11.22
C GLU A 156 3.66 -19.30 10.24
N LYS A 157 3.93 -19.42 8.94
CA LYS A 157 2.93 -19.53 7.85
C LYS A 157 1.95 -18.35 7.78
N VAL A 158 2.37 -17.19 8.24
CA VAL A 158 1.68 -15.93 8.00
C VAL A 158 1.86 -15.56 6.52
N ARG A 159 0.79 -15.14 5.87
CA ARG A 159 0.85 -14.69 4.48
C ARG A 159 1.38 -13.26 4.40
N VAL A 160 2.67 -13.13 4.12
CA VAL A 160 3.34 -11.83 4.03
C VAL A 160 3.12 -11.21 2.65
N CYS A 161 2.61 -9.97 2.65
CA CYS A 161 2.43 -9.12 1.48
C CYS A 161 3.36 -7.90 1.61
N MET A 162 4.04 -7.54 0.54
CA MET A 162 4.99 -6.42 0.54
C MET A 162 4.67 -5.41 -0.58
N ASP A 163 4.63 -4.11 -0.20
CA ASP A 163 4.62 -2.94 -1.08
C ASP A 163 5.54 -1.87 -0.46
N THR A 164 6.84 -2.10 -0.49
CA THR A 164 7.85 -1.37 0.26
C THR A 164 9.12 -1.14 -0.58
N ASP A 165 10.23 -0.81 0.06
CA ASP A 165 11.53 -0.62 -0.61
C ASP A 165 11.91 -1.84 -1.46
N PRO A 166 12.25 -1.65 -2.76
CA PRO A 166 12.60 -2.75 -3.65
C PRO A 166 13.79 -3.59 -3.20
N ARG A 167 14.76 -2.99 -2.48
CA ARG A 167 15.92 -3.72 -1.93
C ARG A 167 15.45 -4.74 -0.90
N LEU A 168 14.59 -4.32 0.03
CA LEU A 168 14.02 -5.24 1.02
C LEU A 168 13.17 -6.31 0.34
N MET A 169 12.37 -5.97 -0.68
CA MET A 169 11.59 -6.95 -1.44
C MET A 169 12.50 -7.96 -2.14
N LYS A 170 13.59 -7.50 -2.79
CA LYS A 170 14.61 -8.38 -3.42
C LYS A 170 15.27 -9.31 -2.41
N ASP A 171 15.63 -8.80 -1.23
CA ASP A 171 16.25 -9.58 -0.15
C ASP A 171 15.32 -10.64 0.46
N MET A 172 14.01 -10.50 0.27
CA MET A 172 12.99 -11.44 0.74
C MET A 172 12.57 -12.47 -0.32
N LEU A 173 13.11 -12.40 -1.55
CA LEU A 173 12.90 -13.45 -2.57
C LEU A 173 13.41 -14.78 -2.05
N GLY A 174 12.72 -15.87 -2.38
CA GLY A 174 13.01 -17.21 -1.84
C GLY A 174 12.45 -17.48 -0.43
N ALA A 175 11.94 -16.48 0.28
CA ALA A 175 11.34 -16.70 1.61
C ALA A 175 9.93 -17.31 1.58
N GLY A 176 9.25 -17.31 0.43
CA GLY A 176 7.86 -17.80 0.29
C GLY A 176 6.81 -16.73 0.57
N LEU A 177 6.98 -15.56 -0.01
CA LEU A 177 6.04 -14.45 0.13
C LEU A 177 4.68 -14.78 -0.52
N PHE A 178 3.60 -14.36 0.12
CA PHE A 178 2.26 -14.48 -0.45
C PHE A 178 2.04 -13.50 -1.60
N MET A 179 2.56 -12.26 -1.47
CA MET A 179 2.37 -11.22 -2.49
C MET A 179 3.49 -10.19 -2.47
N ILE A 180 3.88 -9.77 -3.65
CA ILE A 180 4.57 -8.48 -3.86
C ILE A 180 3.68 -7.62 -4.76
N LYS A 181 3.45 -6.36 -4.34
CA LYS A 181 2.96 -5.32 -5.25
C LYS A 181 4.13 -4.38 -5.56
N THR A 182 4.30 -4.07 -6.83
CA THR A 182 5.41 -3.24 -7.32
C THR A 182 4.99 -2.37 -8.50
N THR A 183 5.85 -1.44 -8.90
CA THR A 183 5.74 -0.65 -10.13
C THR A 183 6.88 -1.02 -11.08
N PRO A 184 6.81 -0.69 -12.40
CA PRO A 184 7.93 -0.92 -13.31
C PRO A 184 9.23 -0.27 -12.84
N ALA A 185 9.16 0.93 -12.25
CA ALA A 185 10.32 1.65 -11.73
C ALA A 185 10.97 0.92 -10.54
N GLU A 186 10.16 0.43 -9.59
CA GLU A 186 10.62 -0.38 -8.45
C GLU A 186 11.18 -1.72 -8.93
N LEU A 187 10.46 -2.40 -9.84
CA LEU A 187 10.82 -3.70 -10.38
C LEU A 187 12.16 -3.67 -11.14
N SER A 188 12.47 -2.56 -11.83
CA SER A 188 13.73 -2.40 -12.55
C SER A 188 14.98 -2.52 -11.66
N SER A 189 14.87 -2.23 -10.37
CA SER A 189 15.95 -2.40 -9.41
C SER A 189 16.04 -3.82 -8.83
N MET A 190 15.04 -4.66 -9.08
CA MET A 190 14.98 -6.03 -8.57
C MET A 190 15.50 -7.06 -9.61
N VAL A 191 15.55 -6.70 -10.89
CA VAL A 191 15.99 -7.56 -12.00
C VAL A 191 17.20 -6.97 -12.72
N ASP A 192 17.95 -7.81 -13.45
CA ASP A 192 19.22 -7.41 -14.07
C ASP A 192 19.07 -7.21 -15.60
N PHE A 193 17.87 -6.85 -16.08
CA PHE A 193 17.59 -6.55 -17.49
C PHE A 193 16.61 -5.38 -17.61
N PRO A 194 16.61 -4.63 -18.75
CA PRO A 194 15.74 -3.50 -18.95
C PRO A 194 14.26 -3.90 -19.05
N LEU A 195 13.37 -3.01 -18.63
CA LEU A 195 11.91 -3.19 -18.66
C LEU A 195 11.26 -2.25 -19.67
N ASP A 196 11.60 -2.43 -20.95
CA ASP A 196 11.25 -1.49 -22.02
C ASP A 196 9.82 -1.71 -22.58
N ASP A 197 9.23 -2.89 -22.34
CA ASP A 197 7.92 -3.26 -22.85
C ASP A 197 7.13 -4.20 -21.90
N GLU A 198 5.88 -4.51 -22.27
CA GLU A 198 5.01 -5.42 -21.50
C GLU A 198 5.63 -6.83 -21.39
N ALA A 199 6.34 -7.30 -22.42
CA ALA A 199 6.97 -8.63 -22.38
C ALA A 199 8.09 -8.70 -21.36
N ALA A 200 8.89 -7.64 -21.24
CA ALA A 200 9.94 -7.53 -20.23
C ALA A 200 9.35 -7.44 -18.80
N LEU A 201 8.22 -6.70 -18.61
CA LEU A 201 7.50 -6.68 -17.33
C LEU A 201 6.96 -8.05 -16.95
N ILE A 202 6.39 -8.78 -17.90
CA ILE A 202 5.92 -10.17 -17.70
C ILE A 202 7.08 -11.07 -17.32
N LYS A 203 8.20 -11.00 -18.03
CA LYS A 203 9.41 -11.77 -17.72
C LYS A 203 9.89 -11.49 -16.29
N ALA A 204 9.95 -10.23 -15.89
CA ALA A 204 10.35 -9.85 -14.54
C ALA A 204 9.35 -10.37 -13.48
N GLY A 205 8.05 -10.22 -13.72
CA GLY A 205 7.03 -10.77 -12.83
C GLY A 205 7.14 -12.29 -12.66
N ARG A 206 7.42 -13.03 -13.75
CA ARG A 206 7.66 -14.47 -13.70
C ARG A 206 8.90 -14.81 -12.88
N GLN A 207 9.99 -14.06 -13.06
CA GLN A 207 11.19 -14.26 -12.25
C GLN A 207 10.89 -14.15 -10.75
N LEU A 208 10.16 -13.11 -10.33
CA LEU A 208 9.78 -12.97 -8.92
C LEU A 208 8.86 -14.12 -8.45
N HIS A 209 7.98 -14.60 -9.33
CA HIS A 209 7.12 -15.76 -9.03
C HIS A 209 7.94 -17.04 -8.88
N ASP A 210 8.87 -17.30 -9.80
CA ASP A 210 9.79 -18.44 -9.75
C ASP A 210 10.73 -18.38 -8.53
N ASP A 211 11.07 -17.17 -8.09
CA ASP A 211 11.81 -16.89 -6.85
C ASP A 211 10.92 -17.00 -5.58
N GLY A 212 9.72 -17.57 -5.68
CA GLY A 212 8.89 -18.00 -4.57
C GLY A 212 7.82 -17.00 -4.11
N VAL A 213 7.48 -16.00 -4.92
CA VAL A 213 6.35 -15.10 -4.64
C VAL A 213 5.06 -15.67 -5.25
N GLN A 214 4.05 -15.97 -4.44
CA GLN A 214 2.83 -16.62 -4.94
C GLN A 214 2.01 -15.72 -5.88
N ASN A 215 1.95 -14.41 -5.62
CA ASN A 215 1.19 -13.44 -6.41
C ASN A 215 2.02 -12.18 -6.62
N VAL A 216 2.38 -11.87 -7.86
CA VAL A 216 3.10 -10.63 -8.21
C VAL A 216 2.12 -9.68 -8.88
N LEU A 217 1.87 -8.53 -8.24
CA LEU A 217 1.06 -7.44 -8.78
C LEU A 217 1.97 -6.34 -9.29
N ILE A 218 1.89 -6.00 -10.56
CA ILE A 218 2.63 -4.90 -11.17
C ILE A 218 1.64 -3.83 -11.61
N LEU A 219 1.75 -2.62 -11.07
CA LEU A 219 0.91 -1.49 -11.45
C LEU A 219 1.74 -0.45 -12.17
N SER A 220 1.47 -0.25 -13.45
CA SER A 220 2.16 0.72 -14.31
C SER A 220 1.60 2.13 -14.15
N GLU A 221 2.40 3.15 -14.50
CA GLU A 221 1.99 4.56 -14.46
C GLU A 221 0.80 4.87 -15.39
N ASN A 222 0.72 4.17 -16.52
CA ASN A 222 -0.41 4.23 -17.45
C ASN A 222 -1.68 3.56 -16.89
N ARG A 223 -1.65 3.07 -15.64
CA ARG A 223 -2.74 2.38 -14.94
C ARG A 223 -3.10 1.01 -15.53
N ASP A 224 -2.18 0.36 -16.21
CA ASP A 224 -2.32 -1.06 -16.52
C ASP A 224 -1.77 -1.87 -15.35
N ALA A 225 -2.49 -2.89 -14.94
CA ALA A 225 -2.10 -3.80 -13.88
C ALA A 225 -1.87 -5.20 -14.45
N LEU A 226 -0.84 -5.87 -13.94
CA LEU A 226 -0.55 -7.27 -14.24
C LEU A 226 -0.59 -8.08 -12.95
N LEU A 227 -1.09 -9.31 -13.06
CA LEU A 227 -0.96 -10.37 -12.06
C LEU A 227 -0.14 -11.50 -12.67
N VAL A 228 0.90 -11.94 -11.96
CA VAL A 228 1.59 -13.19 -12.24
C VAL A 228 1.38 -14.12 -11.04
N CYS A 229 0.89 -15.32 -11.30
CA CYS A 229 0.60 -16.34 -10.29
C CYS A 229 0.69 -17.73 -10.91
N ASP A 230 0.47 -18.77 -10.12
CA ASP A 230 0.46 -20.19 -10.57
C ASP A 230 -0.53 -20.52 -11.69
N LYS A 231 -1.53 -19.67 -11.93
CA LYS A 231 -2.52 -19.82 -13.01
C LYS A 231 -2.10 -19.15 -14.33
N GLY A 232 -0.95 -18.48 -14.34
CA GLY A 232 -0.41 -17.74 -15.49
C GLY A 232 -0.38 -16.23 -15.27
N VAL A 233 -0.35 -15.50 -16.38
CA VAL A 233 -0.26 -14.03 -16.41
C VAL A 233 -1.57 -13.43 -16.87
N TYR A 234 -2.03 -12.45 -16.11
CA TYR A 234 -3.31 -11.75 -16.35
C TYR A 234 -3.10 -10.24 -16.36
N GLY A 235 -3.83 -9.56 -17.23
CA GLY A 235 -3.79 -8.11 -17.33
C GLY A 235 -5.17 -7.49 -17.11
N ALA A 236 -5.19 -6.33 -16.47
CA ALA A 236 -6.35 -5.48 -16.33
C ALA A 236 -5.96 -4.03 -16.59
N ALA A 237 -6.75 -3.32 -17.41
CA ALA A 237 -6.64 -1.88 -17.53
C ALA A 237 -7.53 -1.22 -16.45
N LEU A 238 -6.95 -0.39 -15.59
CA LEU A 238 -7.76 0.44 -14.71
C LEU A 238 -8.46 1.51 -15.55
N GLN A 239 -9.75 1.66 -15.32
CA GLN A 239 -10.61 2.47 -16.20
C GLN A 239 -10.15 3.92 -16.33
N ARG A 240 -10.37 4.53 -17.52
CA ARG A 240 -9.90 5.86 -17.93
C ARG A 240 -11.05 6.72 -18.44
N GLU A 241 -12.17 6.77 -17.73
CA GLU A 241 -13.40 7.43 -18.22
C GLU A 241 -13.34 8.96 -18.21
N SER A 242 -12.46 9.56 -17.39
CA SER A 242 -12.35 11.02 -17.25
C SER A 242 -10.98 11.42 -16.69
N LYS A 243 -10.78 12.73 -16.45
CA LYS A 243 -9.59 13.22 -15.73
C LYS A 243 -9.52 12.55 -14.33
N ALA A 244 -8.36 11.98 -14.00
CA ALA A 244 -8.14 11.42 -12.67
C ALA A 244 -8.37 12.47 -11.59
N VAL A 245 -9.06 12.10 -10.53
CA VAL A 245 -9.30 12.96 -9.36
C VAL A 245 -8.17 12.78 -8.35
N ASN A 246 -7.76 11.52 -8.12
CA ASN A 246 -6.73 11.20 -7.13
C ASN A 246 -5.97 9.93 -7.55
N THR A 247 -4.67 10.01 -7.68
CA THR A 247 -3.82 8.85 -7.99
C THR A 247 -3.16 8.24 -6.74
N VAL A 248 -3.20 8.96 -5.61
CA VAL A 248 -2.63 8.47 -4.34
C VAL A 248 -3.47 7.31 -3.81
N GLY A 249 -2.80 6.25 -3.37
CA GLY A 249 -3.48 5.08 -2.80
C GLY A 249 -4.09 4.11 -3.83
N THR A 250 -3.89 4.32 -5.15
CA THR A 250 -4.40 3.39 -6.19
C THR A 250 -3.82 1.99 -6.02
N GLY A 251 -2.51 1.88 -5.77
CA GLY A 251 -1.85 0.59 -5.48
C GLY A 251 -2.32 -0.03 -4.18
N ASP A 252 -2.51 0.80 -3.14
CA ASP A 252 -3.02 0.36 -1.84
C ASP A 252 -4.45 -0.20 -1.98
N ALA A 253 -5.30 0.45 -2.80
CA ALA A 253 -6.65 -0.01 -3.10
C ALA A 253 -6.65 -1.33 -3.89
N LEU A 254 -5.72 -1.49 -4.86
CA LEU A 254 -5.53 -2.75 -5.59
C LEU A 254 -5.20 -3.90 -4.62
N VAL A 255 -4.25 -3.69 -3.71
CA VAL A 255 -3.85 -4.68 -2.69
C VAL A 255 -5.03 -5.00 -1.75
N ALA A 256 -5.71 -3.97 -1.25
CA ALA A 256 -6.85 -4.15 -0.35
C ALA A 256 -7.97 -4.97 -0.99
N GLY A 257 -8.33 -4.63 -2.22
CA GLY A 257 -9.36 -5.36 -2.97
C GLY A 257 -8.97 -6.80 -3.26
N PHE A 258 -7.73 -7.05 -3.69
CA PHE A 258 -7.21 -8.39 -3.88
C PHE A 258 -7.34 -9.23 -2.60
N LEU A 259 -6.88 -8.70 -1.48
CA LEU A 259 -6.92 -9.41 -0.19
C LEU A 259 -8.35 -9.68 0.28
N MET A 260 -9.25 -8.70 0.13
CA MET A 260 -10.65 -8.87 0.51
C MET A 260 -11.32 -10.02 -0.23
N ASP A 261 -11.17 -10.06 -1.55
CA ASP A 261 -11.78 -11.13 -2.33
C ASP A 261 -11.09 -12.47 -2.10
N TYR A 262 -9.75 -12.50 -2.01
CA TYR A 262 -8.98 -13.72 -1.77
C TYR A 262 -9.28 -14.37 -0.40
N LEU A 263 -9.69 -13.61 0.59
CA LEU A 263 -10.18 -14.17 1.87
C LEU A 263 -11.36 -15.12 1.66
N ARG A 264 -12.18 -14.87 0.65
CA ARG A 264 -13.42 -15.61 0.37
C ARG A 264 -13.25 -16.64 -0.74
N SER A 265 -12.73 -16.22 -1.88
CA SER A 265 -12.67 -17.01 -3.10
C SER A 265 -11.50 -18.00 -3.12
N ARG A 266 -10.35 -17.61 -2.54
CA ARG A 266 -9.05 -18.28 -2.73
C ARG A 266 -8.61 -18.35 -4.19
N GLU A 267 -9.20 -17.52 -5.04
CA GLU A 267 -8.96 -17.47 -6.48
C GLU A 267 -8.18 -16.19 -6.85
N PRO A 268 -6.90 -16.28 -7.24
CA PRO A 268 -6.07 -15.10 -7.47
C PRO A 268 -6.57 -14.24 -8.64
N VAL A 269 -7.16 -14.84 -9.67
CA VAL A 269 -7.63 -14.11 -10.86
C VAL A 269 -8.88 -13.27 -10.54
N ASP A 270 -9.84 -13.84 -9.83
CA ASP A 270 -11.04 -13.11 -9.39
C ASP A 270 -10.67 -12.01 -8.39
N SER A 271 -9.76 -12.32 -7.48
CA SER A 271 -9.21 -11.36 -6.52
C SER A 271 -8.48 -10.21 -7.21
N PHE A 272 -7.75 -10.49 -8.28
CA PHE A 272 -7.11 -9.47 -9.11
C PHE A 272 -8.14 -8.57 -9.80
N ARG A 273 -9.22 -9.14 -10.35
CA ARG A 273 -10.32 -8.37 -10.92
C ARG A 273 -10.93 -7.42 -9.91
N PHE A 274 -11.20 -7.91 -8.69
CA PHE A 274 -11.76 -7.07 -7.63
C PHE A 274 -10.76 -5.98 -7.19
N GLY A 275 -9.49 -6.32 -7.05
CA GLY A 275 -8.42 -5.37 -6.76
C GLY A 275 -8.31 -4.27 -7.82
N ALA A 276 -8.34 -4.62 -9.11
CA ALA A 276 -8.32 -3.66 -10.22
C ALA A 276 -9.54 -2.72 -10.20
N SER A 277 -10.71 -3.22 -9.77
CA SER A 277 -11.90 -2.38 -9.56
C SER A 277 -11.70 -1.38 -8.43
N CYS A 278 -11.09 -1.82 -7.32
CA CYS A 278 -10.75 -0.93 -6.21
C CYS A 278 -9.75 0.15 -6.64
N GLY A 279 -8.71 -0.21 -7.39
CA GLY A 279 -7.76 0.73 -7.96
C GLY A 279 -8.43 1.74 -8.89
N SER A 280 -9.31 1.27 -9.79
CA SER A 280 -10.09 2.14 -10.68
C SER A 280 -10.97 3.11 -9.90
N ALA A 281 -11.74 2.62 -8.93
CA ALA A 281 -12.59 3.44 -8.08
C ALA A 281 -11.79 4.51 -7.33
N ASN A 282 -10.59 4.17 -6.86
CA ASN A 282 -9.73 5.11 -6.13
C ASN A 282 -9.29 6.29 -7.00
N VAL A 283 -8.94 6.06 -8.25
CA VAL A 283 -8.53 7.12 -9.20
C VAL A 283 -9.62 8.19 -9.37
N TYR A 284 -10.88 7.83 -9.23
CA TYR A 284 -12.03 8.74 -9.41
C TYR A 284 -12.69 9.14 -8.08
N SER A 285 -12.03 8.92 -6.96
CA SER A 285 -12.49 9.31 -5.62
C SER A 285 -11.69 10.49 -5.09
N ARG A 286 -12.29 11.38 -4.30
CA ARG A 286 -11.54 12.48 -3.64
C ARG A 286 -10.56 11.97 -2.59
N GLY A 287 -10.98 10.96 -1.83
CA GLY A 287 -10.15 10.19 -0.89
C GLY A 287 -10.01 8.76 -1.35
N LEU A 288 -9.85 7.83 -0.41
CA LEU A 288 -9.80 6.40 -0.74
C LEU A 288 -11.20 5.88 -1.13
N ALA A 289 -11.23 4.92 -2.06
CA ALA A 289 -12.46 4.42 -2.67
C ALA A 289 -13.48 3.89 -1.66
N THR A 290 -14.73 4.28 -1.82
CA THR A 290 -15.86 3.76 -1.04
C THR A 290 -16.42 2.48 -1.66
N ARG A 291 -17.14 1.68 -0.88
CA ARG A 291 -17.78 0.45 -1.34
C ARG A 291 -18.67 0.68 -2.57
N GLU A 292 -19.53 1.67 -2.52
CA GLU A 292 -20.43 2.02 -3.62
C GLU A 292 -19.68 2.31 -4.91
N LYS A 293 -18.60 3.09 -4.82
CA LYS A 293 -17.75 3.42 -5.97
C LYS A 293 -17.07 2.17 -6.52
N ILE A 294 -16.56 1.30 -5.67
CA ILE A 294 -15.90 0.04 -6.07
C ILE A 294 -16.90 -0.85 -6.81
N ASP A 295 -18.11 -1.04 -6.29
CA ASP A 295 -19.13 -1.87 -6.90
C ASP A 295 -19.50 -1.36 -8.31
N SER A 296 -19.56 -0.04 -8.52
CA SER A 296 -19.82 0.56 -9.83
C SER A 296 -18.72 0.26 -10.87
N PHE A 297 -17.46 0.12 -10.45
CA PHE A 297 -16.35 -0.23 -11.35
C PHE A 297 -16.21 -1.75 -11.56
N TYR A 298 -16.66 -2.56 -10.60
CA TYR A 298 -16.51 -4.02 -10.70
C TYR A 298 -17.23 -4.62 -11.91
N GLU A 299 -18.41 -4.13 -12.27
CA GLU A 299 -19.19 -4.60 -13.41
C GLU A 299 -18.46 -4.39 -14.75
N THR A 300 -17.69 -3.33 -14.85
CA THR A 300 -16.98 -2.93 -16.07
C THR A 300 -15.51 -3.37 -16.12
N THR A 301 -14.93 -3.73 -14.98
CA THR A 301 -13.54 -4.21 -14.90
C THR A 301 -13.41 -5.59 -15.53
N LYS A 302 -12.53 -5.69 -16.54
CA LYS A 302 -12.24 -6.93 -17.26
C LYS A 302 -10.80 -7.35 -16.99
N VAL A 303 -10.61 -8.65 -16.80
CA VAL A 303 -9.29 -9.30 -16.73
C VAL A 303 -9.14 -10.16 -17.97
N ARG A 304 -7.99 -10.03 -18.65
CA ARG A 304 -7.62 -10.86 -19.80
C ARG A 304 -6.48 -11.78 -19.42
N LYS A 305 -6.53 -13.04 -19.82
CA LYS A 305 -5.37 -13.93 -19.75
C LYS A 305 -4.37 -13.51 -20.85
N ILE A 306 -3.11 -13.35 -20.50
CA ILE A 306 -2.05 -12.96 -21.43
C ILE A 306 -1.26 -14.20 -21.85
N SER A 307 -0.89 -15.04 -20.88
CA SER A 307 -0.15 -16.29 -21.12
C SER A 307 -0.35 -17.27 -19.95
N ASP A 308 0.05 -18.50 -20.18
CA ASP A 308 0.12 -19.54 -19.16
C ASP A 308 1.29 -19.29 -18.22
#